data_b88e90cf24f2fb20925248e168de3111
#
_entry.id   b88e90cf24f2fb20925248e168de3111
#
_cell.length_a   1.000
_cell.length_b   1.000
_cell.length_c   1.000
_cell.angle_alpha   90.00
_cell.angle_beta   90.00
_cell.angle_gamma   90.00
#
_symmetry.space_group_name_H-M   'P 1'
#
loop_
_entity.id
_entity.type
_entity.pdbx_description
1 polymer ?
#
loop_
_entity_poly.entity_id
_entity_poly.type
_entity_poly.pdbx_seq_one_letter_code
_entity_poly.pdbx_strand_id
1 'polypeptide(L)'
;SRATSAEITRLQMKYTEDHEWLEDNDGIITVGITDHAATQLGDVVFVDLPDVGQTVTKGEEIVVIESVKAASDILSPLDGEIVEVNDALADTPGLAEAAWFFRMTTATPEEMDGMMDEDGYKEFIGD
;
A
#
# COMPACT_ATOMS: atom_id res chain seq x y z
N SER A 1 7.26 2.50 30.12
CA SER A 1 5.98 1.82 29.83
C SER A 1 6.06 1.07 28.50
N ARG A 2 5.21 0.10 28.36
CA ARG A 2 5.16 -0.72 27.16
C ARG A 2 4.33 -0.04 26.07
N ALA A 3 4.80 -0.17 24.83
CA ALA A 3 4.03 0.28 23.69
C ALA A 3 2.78 -0.58 23.52
N THR A 4 1.68 0.03 23.09
CA THR A 4 0.44 -0.67 22.78
C THR A 4 0.60 -1.42 21.45
N SER A 5 -0.32 -2.36 21.15
CA SER A 5 -0.32 -3.07 19.87
C SER A 5 -0.47 -2.10 18.69
N ALA A 6 -1.30 -1.06 18.85
CA ALA A 6 -1.48 -0.03 17.81
C ALA A 6 -0.20 0.78 17.59
N GLU A 7 0.51 1.13 18.66
CA GLU A 7 1.78 1.86 18.54
C GLU A 7 2.86 1.01 17.88
N ILE A 8 2.93 -0.28 18.22
CA ILE A 8 3.89 -1.21 17.61
C ILE A 8 3.61 -1.33 16.11
N THR A 9 2.35 -1.51 15.71
CA THR A 9 1.95 -1.60 14.31
C THR A 9 2.33 -0.33 13.56
N ARG A 10 2.05 0.84 14.15
CA ARG A 10 2.39 2.12 13.55
C ARG A 10 3.89 2.29 13.34
N LEU A 11 4.69 1.86 14.32
CA LEU A 11 6.15 1.94 14.23
C LEU A 11 6.73 1.01 13.18
N GLN A 12 6.00 -0.07 12.85
CA GLN A 12 6.43 -1.03 11.84
C GLN A 12 5.99 -0.65 10.43
N MET A 13 5.13 0.36 10.28
CA MET A 13 4.67 0.80 8.98
C MET A 13 5.72 1.64 8.29
N LYS A 14 5.82 1.44 6.98
CA LYS A 14 6.69 2.22 6.11
C LYS A 14 5.87 2.88 5.02
N TYR A 15 6.42 3.93 4.44
CA TYR A 15 5.73 4.75 3.45
C TYR A 15 6.65 5.03 2.26
N THR A 16 6.07 5.07 1.07
CA THR A 16 6.82 5.37 -0.15
C THR A 16 6.51 6.78 -0.64
N GLU A 17 7.34 7.28 -1.56
CA GLU A 17 7.11 8.56 -2.21
C GLU A 17 5.88 8.53 -3.12
N ASP A 18 5.42 7.33 -3.47
CA ASP A 18 4.22 7.11 -4.27
C ASP A 18 2.95 7.05 -3.42
N HIS A 19 3.07 7.39 -2.12
CA HIS A 19 1.94 7.45 -1.18
C HIS A 19 1.32 6.09 -0.89
N GLU A 20 2.16 5.05 -0.84
CA GLU A 20 1.76 3.73 -0.40
C GLU A 20 2.21 3.52 1.04
N TRP A 21 1.42 2.79 1.82
CA TRP A 21 1.87 2.31 3.11
C TRP A 21 2.13 0.82 3.03
N LEU A 22 3.12 0.37 3.79
CA LEU A 22 3.52 -1.04 3.86
C LEU A 22 3.59 -1.48 5.31
N GLU A 23 3.12 -2.70 5.56
CA GLU A 23 3.20 -3.33 6.88
C GLU A 23 3.76 -4.74 6.71
N ASP A 24 4.87 -5.02 7.39
CA ASP A 24 5.52 -6.34 7.33
C ASP A 24 5.06 -7.19 8.52
N ASN A 25 4.40 -8.29 8.24
CA ASN A 25 3.97 -9.27 9.23
C ASN A 25 4.60 -10.63 8.87
N ASP A 26 5.71 -10.97 9.54
CA ASP A 26 6.42 -12.23 9.35
C ASP A 26 6.76 -12.52 7.89
N GLY A 27 7.20 -11.50 7.16
CA GLY A 27 7.61 -11.64 5.77
C GLY A 27 6.50 -11.46 4.76
N ILE A 28 5.26 -11.28 5.21
CA ILE A 28 4.13 -10.95 4.33
C ILE A 28 3.89 -9.46 4.42
N ILE A 29 4.03 -8.77 3.30
CA ILE A 29 3.93 -7.31 3.24
C ILE A 29 2.57 -6.90 2.72
N THR A 30 1.81 -6.20 3.57
CA THR A 30 0.50 -5.67 3.22
C THR A 30 0.67 -4.26 2.69
N VAL A 31 0.03 -3.94 1.58
CA VAL A 31 0.17 -2.65 0.90
C VAL A 31 -1.18 -2.00 0.69
N GLY A 32 -1.25 -0.71 0.97
CA GLY A 32 -2.42 0.12 0.71
C GLY A 32 -1.99 1.53 0.34
N ILE A 33 -2.96 2.43 0.20
CA ILE A 33 -2.67 3.84 -0.08
C ILE A 33 -2.87 4.68 1.18
N THR A 34 -2.12 5.77 1.30
CA THR A 34 -2.23 6.67 2.45
C THR A 34 -3.50 7.53 2.36
N ASP A 35 -3.90 8.11 3.48
CA ASP A 35 -5.02 9.06 3.51
C ASP A 35 -4.78 10.24 2.57
N HIS A 36 -3.52 10.67 2.46
CA HIS A 36 -3.14 11.74 1.55
C HIS A 36 -3.47 11.38 0.10
N ALA A 37 -3.09 10.18 -0.33
CA ALA A 37 -3.39 9.69 -1.68
C ALA A 37 -4.90 9.54 -1.88
N ALA A 38 -5.60 8.98 -0.91
CA ALA A 38 -7.05 8.77 -0.98
C ALA A 38 -7.79 10.10 -1.13
N THR A 39 -7.36 11.12 -0.37
CA THR A 39 -7.95 12.46 -0.46
C THR A 39 -7.77 13.07 -1.85
N GLN A 40 -6.59 12.86 -2.45
CA GLN A 40 -6.31 13.38 -3.78
C GLN A 40 -7.12 12.68 -4.87
N LEU A 41 -7.40 11.38 -4.70
CA LEU A 41 -8.19 10.61 -5.65
C LEU A 41 -9.68 10.99 -5.62
N GLY A 42 -10.20 11.25 -4.43
CA GLY A 42 -11.64 11.43 -4.24
C GLY A 42 -12.35 10.07 -4.28
N ASP A 43 -13.61 10.05 -4.71
CA ASP A 43 -14.43 8.83 -4.70
C ASP A 43 -13.92 7.82 -5.72
N VAL A 44 -13.52 6.64 -5.23
CA VAL A 44 -13.05 5.54 -6.07
C VAL A 44 -14.24 4.75 -6.60
N VAL A 45 -14.28 4.55 -7.91
CA VAL A 45 -15.39 3.89 -8.60
C VAL A 45 -15.02 2.55 -9.23
N PHE A 46 -13.72 2.28 -9.38
CA PHE A 46 -13.23 1.03 -9.96
C PHE A 46 -11.82 0.71 -9.45
N VAL A 47 -11.58 -0.57 -9.16
CA VAL A 47 -10.26 -1.07 -8.76
C VAL A 47 -9.99 -2.36 -9.54
N ASP A 48 -8.87 -2.39 -10.26
CA ASP A 48 -8.40 -3.59 -10.95
C ASP A 48 -7.19 -4.13 -10.19
N LEU A 49 -7.35 -5.29 -9.57
CA LEU A 49 -6.36 -5.92 -8.70
C LEU A 49 -5.47 -6.88 -9.49
N PRO A 50 -4.22 -7.12 -9.02
CA PRO A 50 -3.37 -8.14 -9.65
C PRO A 50 -3.88 -9.55 -9.33
N ASP A 51 -3.29 -10.55 -10.00
CA ASP A 51 -3.61 -11.95 -9.76
C ASP A 51 -2.74 -12.51 -8.64
N VAL A 52 -3.32 -13.35 -7.80
CA VAL A 52 -2.56 -14.11 -6.81
C VAL A 52 -1.61 -15.04 -7.57
N GLY A 53 -0.35 -15.09 -7.13
CA GLY A 53 0.69 -15.87 -7.80
C GLY A 53 1.49 -15.07 -8.82
N GLN A 54 1.08 -13.85 -9.13
CA GLN A 54 1.79 -13.00 -10.08
C GLN A 54 3.13 -12.56 -9.49
N THR A 55 4.20 -12.71 -10.28
CA THR A 55 5.51 -12.16 -9.93
C THR A 55 5.56 -10.71 -10.37
N VAL A 56 6.02 -9.84 -9.49
CA VAL A 56 6.07 -8.40 -9.75
C VAL A 56 7.47 -7.85 -9.52
N THR A 57 7.77 -6.77 -10.23
CA THR A 57 9.04 -6.06 -10.13
C THR A 57 8.79 -4.67 -9.54
N LYS A 58 9.70 -4.21 -8.69
CA LYS A 58 9.62 -2.87 -8.10
C LYS A 58 9.39 -1.82 -9.20
N GLY A 59 8.39 -0.98 -9.00
CA GLY A 59 8.03 0.07 -9.96
C GLY A 59 7.03 -0.36 -11.02
N GLU A 60 6.69 -1.65 -11.08
CA GLU A 60 5.69 -2.16 -12.03
C GLU A 60 4.29 -1.71 -11.61
N GLU A 61 3.47 -1.28 -12.58
CA GLU A 61 2.08 -0.91 -12.33
C GLU A 61 1.27 -2.19 -12.12
N ILE A 62 0.71 -2.37 -10.93
CA ILE A 62 0.04 -3.63 -10.58
C ILE A 62 -1.42 -3.48 -10.14
N VAL A 63 -1.85 -2.28 -9.75
CA VAL A 63 -3.25 -1.99 -9.43
C VAL A 63 -3.66 -0.76 -10.21
N VAL A 64 -4.84 -0.80 -10.84
CA VAL A 64 -5.42 0.38 -11.48
C VAL A 64 -6.58 0.85 -10.61
N ILE A 65 -6.60 2.14 -10.31
CA ILE A 65 -7.66 2.77 -9.53
C ILE A 65 -8.30 3.83 -10.40
N GLU A 66 -9.62 3.79 -10.56
CA GLU A 66 -10.36 4.86 -11.23
C GLU A 66 -11.23 5.58 -10.21
N SER A 67 -11.13 6.89 -10.17
CA SER A 67 -11.95 7.73 -9.33
C SER A 67 -12.81 8.64 -10.20
N VAL A 68 -13.73 9.38 -9.57
CA VAL A 68 -14.55 10.35 -10.28
C VAL A 68 -13.73 11.47 -10.93
N LYS A 69 -12.48 11.66 -10.48
CA LYS A 69 -11.60 12.72 -10.97
C LYS A 69 -10.58 12.24 -11.99
N ALA A 70 -10.02 11.04 -11.79
CA ALA A 70 -8.84 10.59 -12.55
C ALA A 70 -8.62 9.09 -12.40
N ALA A 71 -7.72 8.56 -13.25
CA ALA A 71 -7.18 7.22 -13.10
C ALA A 71 -5.80 7.32 -12.44
N SER A 72 -5.43 6.31 -11.66
CA SER A 72 -4.13 6.23 -11.00
C SER A 72 -3.70 4.77 -10.93
N ASP A 73 -2.41 4.55 -10.78
CA ASP A 73 -1.85 3.20 -10.64
C ASP A 73 -1.13 3.07 -9.31
N ILE A 74 -1.21 1.87 -8.71
CA ILE A 74 -0.33 1.55 -7.59
C ILE A 74 0.83 0.74 -8.18
N LEU A 75 2.04 1.18 -7.89
CA LEU A 75 3.25 0.51 -8.32
C LEU A 75 3.68 -0.50 -7.26
N SER A 76 4.33 -1.58 -7.69
CA SER A 76 4.88 -2.52 -6.73
C SER A 76 6.02 -1.84 -5.96
N PRO A 77 5.98 -1.82 -4.62
CA PRO A 77 7.05 -1.19 -3.84
C PRO A 77 8.32 -2.02 -3.76
N LEU A 78 8.24 -3.30 -4.11
CA LEU A 78 9.33 -4.27 -3.99
C LEU A 78 9.21 -5.31 -5.09
N ASP A 79 10.31 -6.02 -5.36
CA ASP A 79 10.28 -7.23 -6.18
C ASP A 79 9.68 -8.36 -5.34
N GLY A 80 8.81 -9.17 -5.92
CA GLY A 80 8.25 -10.30 -5.19
C GLY A 80 7.08 -10.97 -5.87
N GLU A 81 6.25 -11.61 -5.08
CA GLU A 81 5.08 -12.34 -5.57
C GLU A 81 3.84 -11.90 -4.81
N ILE A 82 2.73 -11.72 -5.54
CA ILE A 82 1.43 -11.42 -4.94
C ILE A 82 0.88 -12.71 -4.33
N VAL A 83 0.59 -12.69 -3.03
CA VAL A 83 0.06 -13.87 -2.33
C VAL A 83 -1.39 -13.72 -1.92
N GLU A 84 -1.89 -12.49 -1.85
CA GLU A 84 -3.29 -12.24 -1.50
C GLU A 84 -3.73 -10.91 -2.07
N VAL A 85 -5.02 -10.80 -2.44
CA VAL A 85 -5.62 -9.52 -2.87
C VAL A 85 -6.90 -9.30 -2.08
N ASN A 86 -7.26 -8.04 -1.88
CA ASN A 86 -8.49 -7.68 -1.17
C ASN A 86 -9.66 -7.64 -2.17
N ASP A 87 -10.28 -8.79 -2.37
CA ASP A 87 -11.38 -8.95 -3.33
C ASP A 87 -12.58 -8.04 -3.06
N ALA A 88 -12.74 -7.59 -1.81
CA ALA A 88 -13.82 -6.68 -1.45
C ALA A 88 -13.74 -5.37 -2.23
N LEU A 89 -12.55 -4.97 -2.68
CA LEU A 89 -12.36 -3.74 -3.46
C LEU A 89 -12.94 -3.84 -4.86
N ALA A 90 -13.03 -5.04 -5.43
CA ALA A 90 -13.63 -5.24 -6.74
C ALA A 90 -15.15 -5.01 -6.66
N ASP A 91 -15.77 -5.46 -5.56
CA ASP A 91 -17.21 -5.33 -5.34
C ASP A 91 -17.59 -3.97 -4.78
N THR A 92 -16.74 -3.39 -3.93
CA THR A 92 -16.99 -2.13 -3.23
C THR A 92 -15.77 -1.22 -3.34
N PRO A 93 -15.55 -0.59 -4.51
CA PRO A 93 -14.35 0.23 -4.75
C PRO A 93 -14.15 1.37 -3.76
N GLY A 94 -15.22 1.90 -3.19
CA GLY A 94 -15.14 2.96 -2.18
C GLY A 94 -14.35 2.59 -0.92
N LEU A 95 -14.16 1.30 -0.66
CA LEU A 95 -13.34 0.84 0.47
C LEU A 95 -11.86 1.14 0.28
N ALA A 96 -11.43 1.46 -0.95
CA ALA A 96 -10.03 1.73 -1.27
C ALA A 96 -9.41 2.83 -0.42
N GLU A 97 -10.23 3.75 0.07
CA GLU A 97 -9.77 4.89 0.86
C GLU A 97 -9.16 4.48 2.21
N ALA A 98 -9.56 3.32 2.76
CA ALA A 98 -9.15 2.91 4.09
C ALA A 98 -8.73 1.44 4.18
N ALA A 99 -8.71 0.71 3.06
CA ALA A 99 -8.45 -0.72 3.05
C ALA A 99 -7.07 -1.04 2.45
N TRP A 100 -6.60 -2.26 2.74
CA TRP A 100 -5.41 -2.77 2.07
C TRP A 100 -5.79 -3.27 0.67
N PHE A 101 -4.82 -3.28 -0.25
CA PHE A 101 -5.03 -3.67 -1.63
C PHE A 101 -4.53 -5.08 -1.92
N PHE A 102 -3.30 -5.38 -1.54
CA PHE A 102 -2.70 -6.68 -1.79
C PHE A 102 -1.66 -7.00 -0.73
N ARG A 103 -1.29 -8.28 -0.67
CA ARG A 103 -0.19 -8.77 0.16
C ARG A 103 0.80 -9.47 -0.73
N MET A 104 2.08 -9.27 -0.43
CA MET A 104 3.16 -9.83 -1.24
C MET A 104 4.28 -10.35 -0.36
N THR A 105 5.08 -11.26 -0.91
CA THR A 105 6.35 -11.66 -0.33
C THR A 105 7.47 -10.99 -1.13
N THR A 106 8.64 -10.86 -0.52
CA THR A 106 9.81 -10.30 -1.20
C THR A 106 11.07 -11.03 -0.73
N ALA A 107 12.07 -11.13 -1.61
CA ALA A 107 13.38 -11.67 -1.25
C ALA A 107 14.28 -10.59 -0.64
N THR A 108 13.87 -9.33 -0.67
CA THR A 108 14.67 -8.19 -0.21
C THR A 108 13.92 -7.31 0.78
N PRO A 109 13.45 -7.89 1.93
CA PRO A 109 12.68 -7.12 2.91
C PRO A 109 13.48 -5.95 3.52
N GLU A 110 14.79 -6.02 3.50
CA GLU A 110 15.67 -4.96 3.98
C GLU A 110 15.53 -3.65 3.20
N GLU A 111 14.98 -3.69 1.99
CA GLU A 111 14.72 -2.46 1.24
C GLU A 111 13.70 -1.57 1.94
N MET A 112 12.85 -2.14 2.79
CA MET A 112 11.91 -1.36 3.58
C MET A 112 12.60 -0.46 4.59
N ASP A 113 13.82 -0.81 5.02
CA ASP A 113 14.58 0.00 5.98
C ASP A 113 14.92 1.38 5.42
N GLY A 114 15.02 1.51 4.11
CA GLY A 114 15.28 2.78 3.44
C GLY A 114 14.04 3.63 3.17
N MET A 115 12.86 3.09 3.46
CA MET A 115 11.60 3.81 3.26
C MET A 115 11.30 4.72 4.45
N MET A 116 10.39 5.69 4.26
CA MET A 116 10.02 6.63 5.30
C MET A 116 9.21 5.95 6.40
N ASP A 117 9.45 6.36 7.65
CA ASP A 117 8.55 6.05 8.75
C ASP A 117 7.40 7.08 8.74
N GLU A 118 6.50 7.00 9.72
CA GLU A 118 5.34 7.90 9.75
C GLU A 118 5.75 9.37 9.82
N ASP A 119 6.73 9.69 10.68
CA ASP A 119 7.18 11.07 10.83
C ASP A 119 7.86 11.59 9.57
N GLY A 120 8.70 10.78 8.95
CA GLY A 120 9.36 11.13 7.69
C GLY A 120 8.36 11.35 6.57
N TYR A 121 7.32 10.53 6.51
CA TYR A 121 6.28 10.67 5.50
C TYR A 121 5.47 11.95 5.71
N LYS A 122 5.09 12.25 6.96
CA LYS A 122 4.37 13.50 7.28
C LYS A 122 5.17 14.71 6.83
N GLU A 123 6.47 14.70 7.08
CA GLU A 123 7.36 15.76 6.66
C GLU A 123 7.42 15.86 5.13
N PHE A 124 7.47 14.70 4.47
CA PHE A 124 7.51 14.62 3.00
C PHE A 124 6.28 15.25 2.35
N ILE A 125 5.08 15.02 2.90
CA ILE A 125 3.84 15.59 2.35
C ILE A 125 3.53 16.99 2.86
N GLY A 126 4.34 17.52 3.77
CA GLY A 126 4.19 18.88 4.28
C GLY A 126 3.18 19.04 5.41
N ASP A 127 2.94 17.95 6.12
CA ASP A 127 1.96 17.94 7.22
C ASP A 127 2.60 18.27 8.56
#